data_0726d364064e693d1cc2f6f3db4026c6
#
_entry.id   0726d364064e693d1cc2f6f3db4026c6
#
_cell.length_a   1.000
_cell.length_b   1.000
_cell.length_c   1.000
_cell.angle_alpha   90.00
_cell.angle_beta   90.00
_cell.angle_gamma   90.00
#
_symmetry.space_group_name_H-M   'P 1'
#
loop_
_entity.id
_entity.type
_entity.pdbx_description
1 polymer ?
#
loop_
_entity_poly.entity_id
_entity_poly.type
_entity_poly.pdbx_seq_one_letter_code
_entity_poly.pdbx_strand_id
1 'polypeptide(L)'
;CIRDSNKNLHTNDVVLGKTVKYLDTDMRLIGQWKPFASEFNSDDYLLKVASKVLTDMKITHIAGTIASGGYFVDSPEKVAEVIAATQADAVEMEGAAVLHVAARNDVPALVVRAMSDNADTKYEDFHTFDISEYADTAAKITVNILRNL
;
A
#
# COMPACT_ATOMS: atom_id res chain seq x y z
N CYS A 1 0.88 -9.74 -0.32
CA CYS A 1 -0.40 -9.78 0.39
C CYS A 1 -0.81 -8.38 0.74
N ILE A 2 -1.92 -7.91 0.23
CA ILE A 2 -2.45 -6.59 0.56
C ILE A 2 -3.77 -6.86 1.26
N ARG A 3 -3.78 -6.61 2.57
CA ARG A 3 -4.89 -6.93 3.45
C ARG A 3 -5.58 -5.69 3.91
N ASP A 4 -6.90 -5.76 3.93
CA ASP A 4 -7.76 -4.67 4.34
C ASP A 4 -7.80 -4.55 5.86
N SER A 5 -7.41 -3.39 6.36
CA SER A 5 -7.73 -2.93 7.71
C SER A 5 -8.95 -1.99 7.72
N ASN A 6 -9.44 -1.60 6.54
CA ASN A 6 -10.60 -0.73 6.36
C ASN A 6 -11.79 -1.53 5.80
N LYS A 7 -12.79 -1.77 6.63
CA LYS A 7 -13.98 -2.59 6.31
C LYS A 7 -14.82 -2.13 5.10
N ASN A 8 -14.47 -0.99 4.51
CA ASN A 8 -15.16 -0.43 3.34
C ASN A 8 -14.45 -0.74 2.02
N LEU A 9 -13.30 -1.43 2.07
CA LEU A 9 -12.57 -1.85 0.88
C LEU A 9 -12.89 -3.31 0.56
N HIS A 10 -12.86 -3.64 -0.72
CA HIS A 10 -13.13 -4.98 -1.23
C HIS A 10 -11.98 -5.44 -2.12
N THR A 11 -11.94 -6.72 -2.40
CA THR A 11 -10.96 -7.28 -3.36
C THR A 11 -11.04 -6.51 -4.69
N ASN A 12 -9.88 -6.17 -5.25
CA ASN A 12 -9.67 -5.32 -6.43
C ASN A 12 -9.87 -3.81 -6.22
N ASP A 13 -10.34 -3.34 -5.07
CA ASP A 13 -10.25 -1.91 -4.75
C ASP A 13 -8.77 -1.50 -4.60
N VAL A 14 -8.47 -0.24 -4.84
CA VAL A 14 -7.09 0.27 -4.86
C VAL A 14 -6.84 1.22 -3.69
N VAL A 15 -5.73 1.03 -3.00
CA VAL A 15 -5.19 2.00 -2.05
C VAL A 15 -3.99 2.72 -2.67
N LEU A 16 -4.11 4.02 -2.83
CA LEU A 16 -2.98 4.91 -3.11
C LEU A 16 -2.33 5.26 -1.78
N GLY A 17 -1.09 4.85 -1.58
CA GLY A 17 -0.38 5.06 -0.34
C GLY A 17 0.00 6.52 -0.14
N LYS A 18 -0.95 7.36 0.31
CA LYS A 18 -0.67 8.74 0.66
C LYS A 18 0.42 8.81 1.72
N THR A 19 0.30 8.01 2.76
CA THR A 19 1.32 7.82 3.80
C THR A 19 1.67 6.35 3.89
N VAL A 20 2.95 6.03 4.01
CA VAL A 20 3.42 4.65 4.18
C VAL A 20 4.31 4.57 5.41
N LYS A 21 4.09 3.55 6.24
CA LYS A 21 4.78 3.35 7.51
C LYS A 21 5.39 1.97 7.59
N TYR A 22 6.53 1.85 8.27
CA TYR A 22 7.00 0.54 8.70
C TYR A 22 6.15 0.03 9.88
N LEU A 23 5.86 -1.26 9.86
CA LEU A 23 5.07 -1.93 10.88
C LEU A 23 5.95 -2.55 11.99
N ASP A 24 7.08 -3.14 11.61
CA ASP A 24 7.95 -3.96 12.45
C ASP A 24 9.38 -3.42 12.58
N THR A 25 9.60 -2.17 12.18
CA THR A 25 10.92 -1.55 12.20
C THR A 25 11.00 -0.49 13.30
N ASP A 26 12.04 -0.54 14.12
CA ASP A 26 12.29 0.50 15.12
C ASP A 26 12.76 1.80 14.46
N MET A 27 11.84 2.72 14.26
CA MET A 27 12.10 4.00 13.62
C MET A 27 13.02 4.93 14.45
N ARG A 28 13.25 4.65 15.72
CA ARG A 28 14.25 5.38 16.51
C ARG A 28 15.67 5.15 15.98
N LEU A 29 15.90 4.00 15.36
CA LEU A 29 17.18 3.66 14.72
C LEU A 29 17.28 4.27 13.32
N ILE A 30 16.24 4.07 12.49
CA ILE A 30 16.24 4.50 11.08
C ILE A 30 16.02 6.00 10.94
N GLY A 31 15.14 6.58 11.76
CA GLY A 31 14.80 8.02 11.72
C GLY A 31 15.95 8.96 12.07
N GLN A 32 17.09 8.44 12.54
CA GLN A 32 18.32 9.23 12.77
C GLN A 32 19.05 9.58 11.47
N TRP A 33 18.69 8.99 10.37
CA TRP A 33 19.32 9.18 9.06
C TRP A 33 18.37 9.89 8.11
N LYS A 34 18.92 10.57 7.08
CA LYS A 34 18.11 11.18 6.04
C LYS A 34 17.11 10.13 5.50
N PRO A 35 15.82 10.44 5.38
CA PRO A 35 15.18 11.76 5.44
C PRO A 35 14.76 12.23 6.86
N PHE A 36 15.20 11.60 7.93
CA PHE A 36 14.88 11.95 9.34
C PHE A 36 13.38 11.86 9.66
N ALA A 37 12.69 10.92 9.03
CA ALA A 37 11.24 10.74 9.14
C ALA A 37 10.91 9.36 9.70
N SER A 38 9.76 9.25 10.36
CA SER A 38 9.18 7.99 10.86
C SER A 38 8.08 7.44 9.96
N GLU A 39 7.66 8.21 8.97
CA GLU A 39 6.70 7.81 7.93
C GLU A 39 7.06 8.50 6.62
N PHE A 40 6.61 7.96 5.51
CA PHE A 40 6.96 8.42 4.18
C PHE A 40 5.70 8.76 3.39
N ASN A 41 5.70 9.90 2.71
CA ASN A 41 4.58 10.34 1.91
C ASN A 41 4.89 10.15 0.42
N SER A 42 3.89 9.70 -0.33
CA SER A 42 3.94 9.72 -1.79
C SER A 42 3.94 11.16 -2.31
N ASP A 43 4.47 11.34 -3.50
CA ASP A 43 4.45 12.63 -4.20
C ASP A 43 2.99 13.04 -4.53
N ASP A 44 2.64 14.29 -4.20
CA ASP A 44 1.27 14.80 -4.35
C ASP A 44 0.80 14.85 -5.81
N TYR A 45 1.73 15.14 -6.76
CA TYR A 45 1.38 15.16 -8.18
C TYR A 45 1.09 13.75 -8.69
N LEU A 46 1.95 12.79 -8.38
CA LEU A 46 1.74 11.37 -8.74
C LEU A 46 0.44 10.83 -8.13
N LEU A 47 0.16 11.18 -6.87
CA LEU A 47 -1.06 10.76 -6.17
C LEU A 47 -2.31 11.31 -6.89
N LYS A 48 -2.30 12.60 -7.27
CA LYS A 48 -3.39 13.24 -7.99
C LYS A 48 -3.62 12.64 -9.37
N VAL A 49 -2.55 12.38 -10.13
CA VAL A 49 -2.64 11.75 -11.45
C VAL A 49 -3.21 10.33 -11.33
N ALA A 50 -2.70 9.54 -10.39
CA ALA A 50 -3.18 8.17 -10.17
C ALA A 50 -4.66 8.13 -9.77
N SER A 51 -5.08 9.00 -8.85
CA SER A 51 -6.48 9.07 -8.42
C SER A 51 -7.41 9.44 -9.60
N LYS A 52 -7.00 10.40 -10.45
CA LYS A 52 -7.76 10.74 -11.65
C LYS A 52 -7.88 9.54 -12.61
N VAL A 53 -6.77 8.86 -12.88
CA VAL A 53 -6.75 7.68 -13.75
C VAL A 53 -7.67 6.57 -13.24
N LEU A 54 -7.63 6.28 -11.95
CA LEU A 54 -8.49 5.26 -11.34
C LEU A 54 -9.97 5.66 -11.42
N THR A 55 -10.28 6.94 -11.24
CA THR A 55 -11.65 7.48 -11.45
C THR A 55 -12.12 7.28 -12.89
N ASP A 56 -11.28 7.64 -13.87
CA ASP A 56 -11.59 7.49 -15.31
C ASP A 56 -11.77 6.01 -15.69
N MET A 57 -11.01 5.12 -15.06
CA MET A 57 -11.12 3.66 -15.21
C MET A 57 -12.30 3.05 -14.43
N LYS A 58 -13.03 3.83 -13.63
CA LYS A 58 -14.12 3.40 -12.73
C LYS A 58 -13.67 2.35 -11.72
N ILE A 59 -12.45 2.47 -11.23
CA ILE A 59 -11.89 1.61 -10.18
C ILE A 59 -12.09 2.30 -8.84
N THR A 60 -12.73 1.62 -7.91
CA THR A 60 -12.89 2.08 -6.52
C THR A 60 -11.51 2.24 -5.88
N HIS A 61 -11.25 3.41 -5.29
CA HIS A 61 -9.96 3.66 -4.67
C HIS A 61 -10.04 4.68 -3.54
N ILE A 62 -9.06 4.64 -2.66
CA ILE A 62 -8.82 5.65 -1.62
C ILE A 62 -7.36 6.11 -1.65
N ALA A 63 -7.12 7.31 -1.16
CA ALA A 63 -5.78 7.76 -0.77
C ALA A 63 -5.66 7.57 0.75
N GLY A 64 -4.88 6.58 1.17
CA GLY A 64 -4.86 6.11 2.56
C GLY A 64 -3.47 5.85 3.10
N THR A 65 -3.43 5.29 4.29
CA THR A 65 -2.20 4.85 4.94
C THR A 65 -1.94 3.38 4.64
N ILE A 66 -0.71 3.06 4.24
CA ILE A 66 -0.25 1.68 4.03
C ILE A 66 0.81 1.35 5.10
N ALA A 67 0.70 0.19 5.72
CA ALA A 67 1.73 -0.35 6.61
C ALA A 67 2.51 -1.47 5.92
N SER A 68 3.84 -1.39 5.99
CA SER A 68 4.75 -2.39 5.43
C SER A 68 5.43 -3.16 6.54
N GLY A 69 5.32 -4.49 6.53
CA GLY A 69 5.94 -5.36 7.54
C GLY A 69 6.45 -6.68 6.99
N GLY A 70 7.35 -7.32 7.71
CA GLY A 70 8.00 -8.57 7.33
C GLY A 70 7.21 -9.84 7.68
N TYR A 71 5.96 -9.72 8.13
CA TYR A 71 5.13 -10.85 8.51
C TYR A 71 3.72 -10.78 7.93
N PHE A 72 3.09 -11.94 7.86
CA PHE A 72 1.75 -12.08 7.31
C PHE A 72 0.69 -11.74 8.38
N VAL A 73 -0.25 -10.84 8.03
CA VAL A 73 -1.35 -10.44 8.90
C VAL A 73 -2.56 -11.32 8.55
N ASP A 74 -2.81 -12.37 9.32
CA ASP A 74 -3.75 -13.46 9.02
C ASP A 74 -4.79 -13.72 10.12
N SER A 75 -4.91 -12.81 11.08
CA SER A 75 -5.93 -12.92 12.13
C SER A 75 -6.50 -11.54 12.50
N PRO A 76 -7.75 -11.50 13.01
CA PRO A 76 -8.37 -10.26 13.49
C PRO A 76 -7.56 -9.55 14.57
N GLU A 77 -6.86 -10.29 15.42
CA GLU A 77 -6.01 -9.75 16.48
C GLU A 77 -4.82 -8.99 15.87
N LYS A 78 -4.12 -9.59 14.90
CA LYS A 78 -3.02 -8.92 14.18
C LYS A 78 -3.51 -7.70 13.41
N VAL A 79 -4.69 -7.77 12.78
CA VAL A 79 -5.31 -6.61 12.12
C VAL A 79 -5.52 -5.47 13.14
N ALA A 80 -6.08 -5.78 14.32
CA ALA A 80 -6.30 -4.78 15.35
C ALA A 80 -4.99 -4.16 15.87
N GLU A 81 -3.95 -4.97 16.04
CA GLU A 81 -2.61 -4.49 16.43
C GLU A 81 -2.03 -3.54 15.37
N VAL A 82 -2.11 -3.89 14.09
CA VAL A 82 -1.64 -3.05 12.98
C VAL A 82 -2.40 -1.72 12.94
N ILE A 83 -3.72 -1.75 13.04
CA ILE A 83 -4.55 -0.53 13.05
C ILE A 83 -4.17 0.35 14.25
N ALA A 84 -4.03 -0.23 15.44
CA ALA A 84 -3.66 0.51 16.64
C ALA A 84 -2.26 1.17 16.53
N ALA A 85 -1.31 0.49 15.89
CA ALA A 85 0.06 0.97 15.75
C ALA A 85 0.24 1.99 14.60
N THR A 86 -0.48 1.82 13.49
CA THR A 86 -0.19 2.56 12.24
C THR A 86 -1.35 3.37 11.70
N GLN A 87 -2.60 3.05 12.08
CA GLN A 87 -3.84 3.54 11.49
C GLN A 87 -3.91 3.25 9.98
N ALA A 88 -3.34 2.11 9.55
CA ALA A 88 -3.27 1.75 8.15
C ALA A 88 -4.62 1.28 7.60
N ASP A 89 -4.91 1.65 6.35
CA ASP A 89 -6.03 1.16 5.55
C ASP A 89 -5.67 -0.15 4.84
N ALA A 90 -4.38 -0.39 4.58
CA ALA A 90 -3.88 -1.61 3.96
C ALA A 90 -2.52 -2.01 4.52
N VAL A 91 -2.22 -3.31 4.45
CA VAL A 91 -0.93 -3.90 4.88
C VAL A 91 -0.28 -4.63 3.72
N GLU A 92 1.01 -4.44 3.55
CA GLU A 92 1.83 -5.11 2.54
C GLU A 92 3.28 -5.23 3.04
N MET A 93 4.27 -5.54 2.18
CA MET A 93 5.60 -5.91 2.66
C MET A 93 6.75 -5.05 2.08
N GLU A 94 6.53 -4.15 1.13
CA GLU A 94 7.61 -3.49 0.37
C GLU A 94 7.52 -1.96 0.29
N GLY A 95 6.32 -1.39 0.38
CA GLY A 95 6.05 0.02 0.06
C GLY A 95 6.83 1.02 0.91
N ALA A 96 7.01 0.75 2.21
CA ALA A 96 7.78 1.63 3.08
C ALA A 96 9.26 1.66 2.68
N ALA A 97 9.84 0.53 2.29
CA ALA A 97 11.23 0.49 1.82
C ALA A 97 11.41 1.28 0.52
N VAL A 98 10.45 1.17 -0.40
CA VAL A 98 10.48 1.92 -1.67
C VAL A 98 10.40 3.43 -1.41
N LEU A 99 9.41 3.90 -0.66
CA LEU A 99 9.28 5.33 -0.37
C LEU A 99 10.42 5.87 0.49
N HIS A 100 10.96 5.08 1.41
CA HIS A 100 12.10 5.47 2.22
C HIS A 100 13.34 5.72 1.34
N VAL A 101 13.65 4.81 0.42
CA VAL A 101 14.77 4.97 -0.52
C VAL A 101 14.52 6.16 -1.45
N ALA A 102 13.32 6.33 -1.98
CA ALA A 102 12.94 7.45 -2.82
C ALA A 102 13.12 8.79 -2.07
N ALA A 103 12.58 8.91 -0.87
CA ALA A 103 12.71 10.11 -0.03
C ALA A 103 14.18 10.41 0.34
N ARG A 104 14.99 9.39 0.58
CA ARG A 104 16.42 9.55 0.85
C ARG A 104 17.18 10.15 -0.32
N ASN A 105 16.72 9.89 -1.53
CA ASN A 105 17.36 10.33 -2.78
C ASN A 105 16.62 11.49 -3.46
N ASP A 106 15.64 12.09 -2.80
CA ASP A 106 14.81 13.20 -3.32
C ASP A 106 14.13 12.85 -4.66
N VAL A 107 13.68 11.57 -4.80
CA VAL A 107 12.97 11.06 -5.98
C VAL A 107 11.48 11.00 -5.70
N PRO A 108 10.63 11.65 -6.52
CA PRO A 108 9.18 11.48 -6.42
C PRO A 108 8.77 10.02 -6.60
N ALA A 109 7.92 9.50 -5.72
CA ALA A 109 7.44 8.14 -5.80
C ALA A 109 6.01 8.00 -5.28
N LEU A 110 5.32 6.95 -5.72
CA LEU A 110 3.97 6.60 -5.33
C LEU A 110 3.86 5.09 -5.12
N VAL A 111 3.24 4.67 -4.04
CA VAL A 111 2.84 3.28 -3.81
C VAL A 111 1.37 3.12 -4.19
N VAL A 112 1.11 2.17 -5.09
CA VAL A 112 -0.24 1.78 -5.52
C VAL A 112 -0.44 0.32 -5.19
N ARG A 113 -1.52 0.00 -4.48
CA ARG A 113 -1.85 -1.38 -4.09
C ARG A 113 -3.31 -1.69 -4.40
N ALA A 114 -3.55 -2.79 -5.10
CA ALA A 114 -4.90 -3.34 -5.22
C ALA A 114 -5.09 -4.42 -4.16
N MET A 115 -6.27 -4.48 -3.57
CA MET A 115 -6.58 -5.40 -2.47
C MET A 115 -6.71 -6.82 -2.98
N SER A 116 -5.95 -7.75 -2.41
CA SER A 116 -6.02 -9.18 -2.74
C SER A 116 -7.04 -9.94 -1.88
N ASP A 117 -7.25 -9.48 -0.67
CA ASP A 117 -8.15 -10.11 0.30
C ASP A 117 -8.53 -9.13 1.43
N ASN A 118 -9.51 -9.48 2.23
CA ASN A 118 -10.03 -8.67 3.35
C ASN A 118 -9.41 -9.08 4.70
N ALA A 119 -8.20 -9.62 4.73
CA ALA A 119 -7.50 -10.10 5.93
C ALA A 119 -8.25 -11.24 6.69
N ASP A 120 -9.22 -11.87 6.07
CA ASP A 120 -9.97 -13.03 6.58
C ASP A 120 -9.53 -14.36 5.95
N THR A 121 -8.69 -14.29 4.90
CA THR A 121 -8.14 -15.45 4.20
C THR A 121 -6.93 -15.99 4.98
N LYS A 122 -6.98 -17.28 5.31
CA LYS A 122 -5.84 -17.96 5.94
C LYS A 122 -4.68 -18.10 4.95
N TYR A 123 -3.47 -18.14 5.49
CA TYR A 123 -2.24 -18.28 4.67
C TYR A 123 -2.31 -19.51 3.74
N GLU A 124 -2.89 -20.61 4.22
CA GLU A 124 -3.04 -21.86 3.46
C GLU A 124 -3.96 -21.69 2.23
N ASP A 125 -4.96 -20.83 2.31
CA ASP A 125 -5.92 -20.61 1.23
C ASP A 125 -5.38 -19.64 0.17
N PHE A 126 -4.37 -18.85 0.51
CA PHE A 126 -3.74 -17.89 -0.39
C PHE A 126 -3.05 -18.53 -1.61
N HIS A 127 -2.64 -19.79 -1.52
CA HIS A 127 -2.02 -20.52 -2.62
C HIS A 127 -2.95 -20.80 -3.81
N THR A 128 -4.26 -20.65 -3.62
CA THR A 128 -5.28 -20.87 -4.67
C THR A 128 -5.70 -19.58 -5.38
N PHE A 129 -5.13 -18.43 -4.99
CA PHE A 129 -5.46 -17.13 -5.58
C PHE A 129 -4.94 -17.04 -7.02
N ASP A 130 -5.85 -16.82 -8.00
CA ASP A 130 -5.46 -16.57 -9.39
C ASP A 130 -4.91 -15.15 -9.55
N ILE A 131 -3.60 -15.04 -9.63
CA ILE A 131 -2.87 -13.79 -9.75
C ILE A 131 -2.96 -13.15 -11.15
N SER A 132 -3.43 -13.89 -12.16
CA SER A 132 -3.34 -13.46 -13.57
C SER A 132 -4.23 -12.25 -13.87
N GLU A 133 -5.49 -12.29 -13.46
CA GLU A 133 -6.43 -11.16 -13.62
C GLU A 133 -5.97 -9.92 -12.87
N TYR A 134 -5.47 -10.13 -11.65
CA TYR A 134 -4.92 -9.10 -10.80
C TYR A 134 -3.70 -8.42 -11.44
N ALA A 135 -2.77 -9.21 -11.98
CA ALA A 135 -1.57 -8.70 -12.64
C ALA A 135 -1.90 -7.88 -13.90
N ASP A 136 -2.88 -8.32 -14.69
CA ASP A 136 -3.34 -7.60 -15.88
C ASP A 136 -3.96 -6.25 -15.51
N THR A 137 -4.79 -6.22 -14.48
CA THR A 137 -5.39 -4.98 -13.97
C THR A 137 -4.32 -4.02 -13.43
N ALA A 138 -3.37 -4.50 -12.64
CA ALA A 138 -2.26 -3.70 -12.12
C ALA A 138 -1.39 -3.12 -13.26
N ALA A 139 -1.11 -3.92 -14.29
CA ALA A 139 -0.37 -3.47 -15.46
C ALA A 139 -1.13 -2.36 -16.22
N LYS A 140 -2.44 -2.52 -16.44
CA LYS A 140 -3.28 -1.50 -17.08
C LYS A 140 -3.31 -0.20 -16.28
N ILE A 141 -3.47 -0.27 -14.96
CA ILE A 141 -3.42 0.91 -14.07
C ILE A 141 -2.08 1.62 -14.25
N THR A 142 -0.97 0.90 -14.12
CA THR A 142 0.38 1.45 -14.22
C THR A 142 0.61 2.15 -15.57
N VAL A 143 0.27 1.49 -16.69
CA VAL A 143 0.42 2.07 -18.04
C VAL A 143 -0.42 3.34 -18.20
N ASN A 144 -1.66 3.34 -17.69
CA ASN A 144 -2.52 4.52 -17.78
C ASN A 144 -2.00 5.68 -16.91
N ILE A 145 -1.47 5.41 -15.72
CA ILE A 145 -0.81 6.45 -14.90
C ILE A 145 0.36 7.05 -15.68
N LEU A 146 1.28 6.21 -16.20
CA LEU A 146 2.45 6.68 -16.95
C LEU A 146 2.10 7.52 -18.18
N ARG A 147 0.97 7.21 -18.86
CA ARG A 147 0.50 7.99 -20.02
C ARG A 147 -0.09 9.36 -19.66
N ASN A 148 -0.40 9.59 -18.39
CA ASN A 148 -1.01 10.82 -17.90
C ASN A 148 -0.03 11.68 -17.06
N LEU A 149 1.24 11.24 -16.92
CA LEU A 149 2.32 12.04 -16.36
C LEU A 149 2.85 13.04 -17.39
#